data_b4f44a37c5d458e858cc46e2d0c4ad4c
#
_entry.id   b4f44a37c5d458e858cc46e2d0c4ad4c
#
_cell.length_a   1.000
_cell.length_b   1.000
_cell.length_c   1.000
_cell.angle_alpha   90.00
_cell.angle_beta   90.00
_cell.angle_gamma   90.00
#
_symmetry.space_group_name_H-M   'P 1'
#
loop_
_entity.id
_entity.type
_entity.pdbx_description
1 polymer ?
#
loop_
_entity_poly.entity_id
_entity_poly.type
_entity_poly.pdbx_seq_one_letter_code
_entity_poly.pdbx_strand_id
1 'polypeptide(L)'
;EGKMQTNKEALLALLKGEKADFIPEVYSTMKDVVFPGDRYIELGDKFDPYGNGQDDWGVLWTNQGPDPVIDGNMVAKDVKLFDDMDEWKEKVKFPPLDFMPIEQIFQAMCGGMHVNPETDVVSCLILSGQFERMNQLIGMENALCAFYEYPDEVHEFFDAMCEYKLKCIDLAYKYLKPDVIQNYEGTNFIEDIFKINCKGVKPN
;
A
#
# COMPACT_ATOMS: atom_id res chain seq x y z
N GLU A 1 -18.86 38.67 1.97
CA GLU A 1 -17.87 37.97 1.10
C GLU A 1 -17.41 36.73 1.85
N GLY A 2 -17.66 35.53 1.28
CA GLY A 2 -17.20 34.28 1.86
C GLY A 2 -15.66 34.19 1.78
N LYS A 3 -15.03 33.64 2.82
CA LYS A 3 -13.60 33.36 2.79
C LYS A 3 -13.34 32.30 1.72
N MET A 4 -12.42 32.55 0.80
CA MET A 4 -11.98 31.57 -0.20
C MET A 4 -11.33 30.37 0.50
N GLN A 5 -11.60 29.17 0.01
CA GLN A 5 -11.00 27.93 0.51
C GLN A 5 -9.47 27.98 0.46
N THR A 6 -8.82 27.33 1.42
CA THR A 6 -7.38 27.02 1.35
C THR A 6 -7.13 25.87 0.36
N ASN A 7 -5.88 25.64 -0.03
CA ASN A 7 -5.51 24.49 -0.88
C ASN A 7 -5.97 23.17 -0.25
N LYS A 8 -5.76 22.99 1.05
CA LYS A 8 -6.22 21.80 1.79
C LYS A 8 -7.73 21.65 1.72
N GLU A 9 -8.50 22.71 2.03
CA GLU A 9 -9.96 22.68 2.01
C GLU A 9 -10.49 22.38 0.60
N ALA A 10 -9.93 23.00 -0.44
CA ALA A 10 -10.30 22.75 -1.82
C ALA A 10 -9.99 21.31 -2.26
N LEU A 11 -8.81 20.78 -1.92
CA LEU A 11 -8.45 19.40 -2.25
C LEU A 11 -9.35 18.38 -1.55
N LEU A 12 -9.61 18.56 -0.25
CA LEU A 12 -10.51 17.67 0.49
C LEU A 12 -11.95 17.73 -0.02
N ALA A 13 -12.44 18.90 -0.44
CA ALA A 13 -13.76 19.02 -1.07
C ALA A 13 -13.81 18.21 -2.38
N LEU A 14 -12.80 18.33 -3.26
CA LEU A 14 -12.73 17.57 -4.51
C LEU A 14 -12.67 16.05 -4.27
N LEU A 15 -11.87 15.60 -3.29
CA LEU A 15 -11.78 14.18 -2.95
C LEU A 15 -13.11 13.61 -2.41
N LYS A 16 -13.94 14.45 -1.78
CA LYS A 16 -15.30 14.08 -1.35
C LYS A 16 -16.36 14.20 -2.44
N GLY A 17 -15.99 14.65 -3.65
CA GLY A 17 -16.95 14.95 -4.72
C GLY A 17 -17.77 16.24 -4.48
N GLU A 18 -17.30 17.10 -3.60
CA GLU A 18 -17.91 18.39 -3.29
C GLU A 18 -17.36 19.50 -4.20
N LYS A 19 -18.06 20.65 -4.23
CA LYS A 19 -17.60 21.81 -5.00
C LYS A 19 -16.42 22.48 -4.31
N ALA A 20 -15.33 22.68 -5.05
CA ALA A 20 -14.22 23.53 -4.63
C ALA A 20 -14.26 24.90 -5.34
N ASP A 21 -13.70 25.93 -4.70
CA ASP A 21 -13.61 27.27 -5.27
C ASP A 21 -12.60 27.34 -6.42
N PHE A 22 -11.60 26.43 -6.40
CA PHE A 22 -10.56 26.28 -7.43
C PHE A 22 -9.97 24.89 -7.40
N ILE A 23 -9.17 24.53 -8.39
CA ILE A 23 -8.42 23.25 -8.45
C ILE A 23 -7.02 23.50 -7.88
N PRO A 24 -6.70 22.95 -6.68
CA PRO A 24 -5.38 23.09 -6.09
C PRO A 24 -4.35 22.20 -6.79
N GLU A 25 -3.08 22.57 -6.67
CA GLU A 25 -1.98 21.72 -7.11
C GLU A 25 -1.79 20.57 -6.10
N VAL A 26 -1.94 19.32 -6.56
CA VAL A 26 -2.01 18.14 -5.68
C VAL A 26 -0.67 17.86 -5.02
N TYR A 27 0.43 17.85 -5.80
CA TYR A 27 1.75 17.42 -5.31
C TYR A 27 2.35 18.35 -4.24
N SER A 28 2.00 19.64 -4.26
CA SER A 28 2.42 20.57 -3.20
C SER A 28 1.50 20.54 -1.98
N THR A 29 0.22 20.16 -2.18
CA THR A 29 -0.81 20.19 -1.13
C THR A 29 -0.92 18.87 -0.39
N MET A 30 -0.71 17.73 -1.05
CA MET A 30 -0.79 16.39 -0.45
C MET A 30 0.60 15.86 -0.11
N LYS A 31 0.72 15.29 1.08
CA LYS A 31 1.93 14.62 1.57
C LYS A 31 1.63 13.14 1.79
N ASP A 32 2.23 12.31 0.93
CA ASP A 32 2.05 10.87 0.97
C ASP A 32 3.03 10.23 1.95
N VAL A 33 2.52 9.81 3.10
CA VAL A 33 3.28 9.10 4.12
C VAL A 33 3.05 7.61 3.94
N VAL A 34 4.10 6.87 3.60
CA VAL A 34 3.99 5.42 3.38
C VAL A 34 3.81 4.70 4.71
N PHE A 35 2.86 3.76 4.78
CA PHE A 35 2.68 2.91 5.95
C PHE A 35 3.91 1.99 6.14
N PRO A 36 4.58 2.01 7.31
CA PRO A 36 5.86 1.31 7.47
C PRO A 36 5.76 -0.21 7.57
N GLY A 37 4.61 -0.74 7.96
CA GLY A 37 4.44 -2.18 8.25
C GLY A 37 4.15 -3.07 7.05
N ASP A 38 3.79 -2.49 5.90
CA ASP A 38 3.45 -3.23 4.70
C ASP A 38 4.31 -2.73 3.54
N ARG A 39 5.58 -3.02 3.62
CA ARG A 39 6.57 -2.56 2.65
C ARG A 39 6.96 -3.65 1.68
N TYR A 40 7.22 -3.23 0.46
CA TYR A 40 8.04 -3.99 -0.46
C TYR A 40 9.53 -3.60 -0.37
N ILE A 41 9.87 -2.46 0.25
CA ILE A 41 11.24 -2.02 0.51
C ILE A 41 11.40 -1.78 2.00
N GLU A 42 12.30 -2.51 2.65
CA GLU A 42 12.64 -2.30 4.04
C GLU A 42 13.69 -1.21 4.26
N LEU A 43 13.56 -0.53 5.40
CA LEU A 43 14.64 0.25 5.97
C LEU A 43 15.49 -0.69 6.82
N GLY A 44 16.66 -1.08 6.33
CA GLY A 44 17.59 -1.89 7.12
C GLY A 44 18.52 -2.77 6.27
N ASP A 45 19.20 -3.69 6.95
CA ASP A 45 20.27 -4.52 6.38
C ASP A 45 19.82 -5.59 5.38
N LYS A 46 18.49 -5.74 5.16
CA LYS A 46 17.96 -6.73 4.22
C LYS A 46 18.07 -6.33 2.76
N PHE A 47 18.26 -5.04 2.50
CA PHE A 47 18.43 -4.50 1.17
C PHE A 47 19.80 -3.85 1.01
N ASP A 48 20.44 -4.11 -0.12
CA ASP A 48 21.66 -3.43 -0.49
C ASP A 48 21.38 -1.96 -0.90
N PRO A 49 22.41 -1.11 -1.05
CA PRO A 49 22.23 0.28 -1.47
C PRO A 49 21.57 0.45 -2.85
N TYR A 50 21.49 -0.61 -3.63
CA TYR A 50 20.86 -0.63 -4.95
C TYR A 50 19.40 -1.13 -4.89
N GLY A 51 18.90 -1.51 -3.70
CA GLY A 51 17.56 -1.99 -3.50
C GLY A 51 17.32 -3.46 -3.81
N ASN A 52 18.40 -4.26 -3.95
CA ASN A 52 18.24 -5.72 -4.02
C ASN A 52 18.11 -6.28 -2.62
N GLY A 53 17.15 -7.16 -2.41
CA GLY A 53 16.94 -7.77 -1.09
C GLY A 53 15.63 -8.52 -1.00
N GLN A 54 15.33 -9.00 0.20
CA GLN A 54 14.10 -9.73 0.49
C GLN A 54 13.24 -8.94 1.48
N ASP A 55 11.98 -8.73 1.15
CA ASP A 55 11.03 -8.04 2.02
C ASP A 55 10.51 -8.95 3.16
N ASP A 56 9.69 -8.39 4.04
CA ASP A 56 9.13 -9.13 5.18
C ASP A 56 8.11 -10.20 4.78
N TRP A 57 7.62 -10.16 3.57
CA TRP A 57 6.76 -11.20 2.98
C TRP A 57 7.55 -12.37 2.38
N GLY A 58 8.88 -12.24 2.30
CA GLY A 58 9.76 -13.20 1.68
C GLY A 58 9.95 -13.00 0.17
N VAL A 59 9.39 -11.93 -0.41
CA VAL A 59 9.56 -11.60 -1.83
C VAL A 59 10.97 -11.07 -2.08
N LEU A 60 11.63 -11.63 -3.08
CA LEU A 60 12.96 -11.17 -3.50
C LEU A 60 12.81 -10.05 -4.53
N TRP A 61 13.44 -8.91 -4.24
CA TRP A 61 13.45 -7.73 -5.09
C TRP A 61 14.81 -7.52 -5.74
N THR A 62 14.82 -7.06 -6.99
CA THR A 62 16.05 -6.74 -7.72
C THR A 62 15.91 -5.38 -8.38
N ASN A 63 17.01 -4.65 -8.38
CA ASN A 63 17.13 -3.41 -9.15
C ASN A 63 17.16 -3.72 -10.65
N GLN A 64 16.48 -2.90 -11.45
CA GLN A 64 16.36 -3.11 -12.90
C GLN A 64 17.43 -2.36 -13.70
N GLY A 65 18.22 -1.49 -13.08
CA GLY A 65 19.23 -0.71 -13.78
C GLY A 65 20.25 -0.06 -12.85
N PRO A 66 21.15 0.77 -13.39
CA PRO A 66 22.25 1.36 -12.64
C PRO A 66 21.80 2.45 -11.65
N ASP A 67 20.61 3.02 -11.82
CA ASP A 67 20.08 4.07 -10.96
C ASP A 67 18.84 3.57 -10.21
N PRO A 68 18.95 3.24 -8.89
CA PRO A 68 17.84 2.70 -8.13
C PRO A 68 16.66 3.68 -7.97
N VAL A 69 16.88 4.96 -8.17
CA VAL A 69 15.81 5.99 -8.08
C VAL A 69 15.01 6.07 -9.37
N ILE A 70 15.68 5.90 -10.53
CA ILE A 70 15.06 6.03 -11.85
C ILE A 70 14.55 4.68 -12.33
N ASP A 71 15.38 3.63 -12.19
CA ASP A 71 15.10 2.30 -12.77
C ASP A 71 14.15 1.48 -11.88
N GLY A 72 14.11 1.78 -10.59
CA GLY A 72 13.22 1.14 -9.61
C GLY A 72 13.56 -0.31 -9.31
N ASN A 73 12.85 -0.88 -8.37
CA ASN A 73 12.96 -2.28 -7.99
C ASN A 73 11.76 -3.06 -8.51
N MET A 74 12.01 -4.29 -8.93
CA MET A 74 10.97 -5.24 -9.31
C MET A 74 11.20 -6.58 -8.61
N VAL A 75 10.15 -7.37 -8.51
CA VAL A 75 10.26 -8.76 -8.06
C VAL A 75 11.27 -9.48 -8.95
N ALA A 76 12.17 -10.23 -8.33
CA ALA A 76 13.22 -10.97 -9.03
C ALA A 76 12.60 -11.93 -10.04
N LYS A 77 13.12 -11.89 -11.26
CA LYS A 77 12.61 -12.72 -12.35
C LYS A 77 12.75 -14.21 -12.02
N ASP A 78 11.70 -14.95 -12.34
CA ASP A 78 11.64 -16.42 -12.16
C ASP A 78 11.82 -16.89 -10.69
N VAL A 79 11.64 -15.97 -9.71
CA VAL A 79 11.65 -16.31 -8.29
C VAL A 79 10.23 -16.17 -7.74
N LYS A 80 9.70 -17.26 -7.21
CA LYS A 80 8.38 -17.34 -6.58
C LYS A 80 8.54 -17.88 -5.17
N LEU A 81 7.65 -17.52 -4.27
CA LEU A 81 7.65 -18.07 -2.92
C LEU A 81 7.04 -19.49 -2.91
N PHE A 82 6.04 -19.71 -3.75
CA PHE A 82 5.39 -21.00 -4.01
C PHE A 82 4.73 -20.94 -5.40
N ASP A 83 4.22 -22.07 -5.88
CA ASP A 83 3.65 -22.17 -7.22
C ASP A 83 2.12 -22.17 -7.24
N ASP A 84 1.48 -22.91 -6.35
CA ASP A 84 0.05 -23.16 -6.35
C ASP A 84 -0.66 -22.54 -5.14
N MET A 85 -1.81 -21.88 -5.35
CA MET A 85 -2.52 -21.14 -4.30
C MET A 85 -3.02 -22.02 -3.14
N ASP A 86 -3.13 -23.31 -3.28
CA ASP A 86 -3.47 -24.22 -2.18
C ASP A 86 -2.39 -24.27 -1.09
N GLU A 87 -1.15 -23.87 -1.41
CA GLU A 87 -0.03 -23.80 -0.47
C GLU A 87 0.00 -22.52 0.38
N TRP A 88 -0.82 -21.48 0.05
CA TRP A 88 -0.65 -20.16 0.61
C TRP A 88 -0.67 -20.09 2.15
N LYS A 89 -1.52 -20.89 2.79
CA LYS A 89 -1.64 -20.91 4.27
C LYS A 89 -0.37 -21.38 4.96
N GLU A 90 0.40 -22.25 4.31
CA GLU A 90 1.68 -22.76 4.81
C GLU A 90 2.82 -21.81 4.51
N LYS A 91 2.83 -21.22 3.30
CA LYS A 91 3.95 -20.46 2.74
C LYS A 91 3.92 -18.98 3.10
N VAL A 92 2.73 -18.37 3.13
CA VAL A 92 2.61 -16.93 3.39
C VAL A 92 2.66 -16.64 4.88
N LYS A 93 3.57 -15.75 5.26
CA LYS A 93 3.66 -15.21 6.62
C LYS A 93 3.39 -13.73 6.56
N PHE A 94 2.28 -13.33 7.17
CA PHE A 94 1.95 -11.91 7.31
C PHE A 94 2.97 -11.24 8.24
N PRO A 95 3.61 -10.15 7.82
CA PRO A 95 4.55 -9.43 8.67
C PRO A 95 3.87 -8.97 9.97
N PRO A 96 4.49 -9.17 11.14
CA PRO A 96 3.91 -8.72 12.40
C PRO A 96 3.91 -7.19 12.45
N LEU A 97 2.81 -6.59 12.91
CA LEU A 97 2.63 -5.13 12.98
C LEU A 97 3.01 -4.54 14.35
N ASP A 98 3.28 -5.38 15.35
CA ASP A 98 3.53 -4.99 16.74
C ASP A 98 5.03 -4.88 17.10
N PHE A 99 5.91 -5.28 16.19
CA PHE A 99 7.38 -5.24 16.44
C PHE A 99 8.03 -3.90 16.11
N MET A 100 7.32 -3.01 15.44
CA MET A 100 7.86 -1.72 14.98
C MET A 100 7.39 -0.56 15.85
N PRO A 101 8.24 0.42 16.11
CA PRO A 101 7.84 1.69 16.72
C PRO A 101 7.13 2.59 15.69
N ILE A 102 5.94 2.15 15.20
CA ILE A 102 5.19 2.78 14.10
C ILE A 102 4.98 4.28 14.33
N GLU A 103 4.65 4.67 15.56
CA GLU A 103 4.48 6.09 15.91
C GLU A 103 5.74 6.92 15.65
N GLN A 104 6.89 6.42 16.09
CA GLN A 104 8.17 7.13 15.91
C GLN A 104 8.58 7.18 14.44
N ILE A 105 8.27 6.13 13.67
CA ILE A 105 8.54 6.09 12.24
C ILE A 105 7.66 7.14 11.52
N PHE A 106 6.37 7.21 11.82
CA PHE A 106 5.50 8.24 11.26
C PHE A 106 5.97 9.65 11.63
N GLN A 107 6.36 9.87 12.88
CA GLN A 107 6.90 11.16 13.32
C GLN A 107 8.17 11.53 12.55
N ALA A 108 9.09 10.59 12.35
CA ALA A 108 10.32 10.82 11.60
C ALA A 108 10.03 11.11 10.11
N MET A 109 9.11 10.37 9.49
CA MET A 109 8.71 10.61 8.09
C MET A 109 8.05 11.98 7.92
N CYS A 110 7.08 12.32 8.77
CA CYS A 110 6.42 13.63 8.74
C CYS A 110 7.42 14.77 8.98
N GLY A 111 8.37 14.59 9.89
CA GLY A 111 9.44 15.56 10.14
C GLY A 111 10.36 15.76 8.94
N GLY A 112 10.79 14.66 8.32
CA GLY A 112 11.64 14.70 7.12
C GLY A 112 10.96 15.34 5.90
N MET A 113 9.65 15.16 5.77
CA MET A 113 8.83 15.73 4.70
C MET A 113 8.31 17.14 5.02
N HIS A 114 8.60 17.67 6.21
CA HIS A 114 8.09 18.95 6.71
C HIS A 114 6.55 19.05 6.64
N VAL A 115 5.85 17.97 7.00
CA VAL A 115 4.39 17.92 6.96
C VAL A 115 3.80 18.92 7.95
N ASN A 116 2.91 19.78 7.46
CA ASN A 116 2.09 20.68 8.28
C ASN A 116 0.62 20.27 8.17
N PRO A 117 0.05 19.58 9.17
CA PRO A 117 -1.35 19.10 9.11
C PRO A 117 -2.41 20.19 8.96
N GLU A 118 -2.08 21.46 9.23
CA GLU A 118 -3.02 22.58 9.06
C GLU A 118 -3.15 23.02 7.59
N THR A 119 -2.07 22.87 6.81
CA THR A 119 -2.01 23.33 5.41
C THR A 119 -1.95 22.20 4.41
N ASP A 120 -1.39 21.06 4.80
CA ASP A 120 -1.21 19.89 3.94
C ASP A 120 -2.33 18.88 4.15
N VAL A 121 -2.75 18.21 3.08
CA VAL A 121 -3.54 17.00 3.14
C VAL A 121 -2.58 15.85 3.46
N VAL A 122 -2.72 15.27 4.64
CA VAL A 122 -1.91 14.11 5.05
C VAL A 122 -2.55 12.85 4.49
N SER A 123 -1.85 12.17 3.60
CA SER A 123 -2.26 10.89 3.02
C SER A 123 -1.42 9.75 3.57
N CYS A 124 -2.06 8.66 3.95
CA CYS A 124 -1.36 7.42 4.28
C CYS A 124 -1.44 6.46 3.09
N LEU A 125 -0.30 6.14 2.52
CA LEU A 125 -0.18 5.21 1.40
C LEU A 125 0.10 3.80 1.93
N ILE A 126 -0.85 2.89 1.77
CA ILE A 126 -0.71 1.46 2.09
C ILE A 126 -0.46 0.71 0.78
N LEU A 127 0.77 0.24 0.62
CA LEU A 127 1.24 -0.37 -0.63
C LEU A 127 0.77 -1.82 -0.78
N SER A 128 0.86 -2.32 -2.01
CA SER A 128 0.57 -3.70 -2.40
C SER A 128 -0.81 -4.19 -1.98
N GLY A 129 -1.80 -3.99 -2.83
CA GLY A 129 -3.13 -4.56 -2.64
C GLY A 129 -3.15 -6.09 -2.77
N GLN A 130 -4.32 -6.68 -2.71
CA GLN A 130 -4.49 -8.13 -2.62
C GLN A 130 -3.92 -8.86 -3.84
N PHE A 131 -4.30 -8.44 -5.04
CA PHE A 131 -3.80 -9.06 -6.26
C PHE A 131 -2.33 -8.76 -6.50
N GLU A 132 -1.91 -7.52 -6.24
CA GLU A 132 -0.50 -7.15 -6.38
C GLU A 132 0.37 -8.00 -5.46
N ARG A 133 -0.04 -8.20 -4.20
CA ARG A 133 0.70 -9.07 -3.27
C ARG A 133 0.70 -10.52 -3.74
N MET A 134 -0.43 -11.06 -4.19
CA MET A 134 -0.50 -12.41 -4.74
C MET A 134 0.46 -12.58 -5.92
N ASN A 135 0.44 -11.64 -6.86
CA ASN A 135 1.35 -11.64 -8.00
C ASN A 135 2.83 -11.58 -7.58
N GLN A 136 3.17 -10.78 -6.57
CA GLN A 136 4.54 -10.72 -6.05
C GLN A 136 5.00 -12.04 -5.42
N LEU A 137 4.09 -12.81 -4.82
CA LEU A 137 4.38 -14.08 -4.16
C LEU A 137 4.53 -15.25 -5.15
N ILE A 138 3.61 -15.38 -6.12
CA ILE A 138 3.53 -16.54 -7.01
C ILE A 138 3.79 -16.23 -8.49
N GLY A 139 4.05 -14.97 -8.83
CA GLY A 139 4.26 -14.50 -10.20
C GLY A 139 2.95 -14.25 -10.96
N MET A 140 3.01 -13.41 -11.98
CA MET A 140 1.84 -12.92 -12.71
C MET A 140 1.03 -14.03 -13.37
N GLU A 141 1.68 -14.98 -14.01
CA GLU A 141 1.02 -16.09 -14.72
C GLU A 141 0.23 -16.95 -13.75
N ASN A 142 0.86 -17.42 -12.67
CA ASN A 142 0.20 -18.26 -11.66
C ASN A 142 -0.92 -17.46 -10.97
N ALA A 143 -0.72 -16.18 -10.66
CA ALA A 143 -1.73 -15.33 -10.04
C ALA A 143 -2.99 -15.18 -10.92
N LEU A 144 -2.84 -15.06 -12.23
CA LEU A 144 -3.98 -14.99 -13.15
C LEU A 144 -4.67 -16.35 -13.31
N CYS A 145 -3.91 -17.45 -13.40
CA CYS A 145 -4.46 -18.80 -13.47
C CYS A 145 -5.20 -19.19 -12.19
N ALA A 146 -4.70 -18.75 -11.03
CA ALA A 146 -5.28 -19.08 -9.73
C ALA A 146 -6.77 -18.72 -9.59
N PHE A 147 -7.25 -17.68 -10.26
CA PHE A 147 -8.69 -17.32 -10.25
C PHE A 147 -9.59 -18.42 -10.82
N TYR A 148 -9.05 -19.29 -11.67
CA TYR A 148 -9.76 -20.39 -12.28
C TYR A 148 -9.44 -21.73 -11.63
N GLU A 149 -8.21 -21.93 -11.19
CA GLU A 149 -7.72 -23.20 -10.67
C GLU A 149 -7.96 -23.36 -9.16
N TYR A 150 -7.88 -22.23 -8.43
CA TYR A 150 -7.95 -22.16 -6.96
C TYR A 150 -8.87 -21.02 -6.47
N PRO A 151 -10.11 -20.89 -6.97
CA PRO A 151 -10.96 -19.73 -6.67
C PRO A 151 -11.28 -19.57 -5.18
N ASP A 152 -11.46 -20.66 -4.46
CA ASP A 152 -11.77 -20.62 -3.03
C ASP A 152 -10.55 -20.18 -2.21
N GLU A 153 -9.36 -20.65 -2.53
CA GLU A 153 -8.10 -20.28 -1.90
C GLU A 153 -7.74 -18.83 -2.18
N VAL A 154 -8.00 -18.32 -3.40
CA VAL A 154 -7.83 -16.90 -3.73
C VAL A 154 -8.76 -16.03 -2.89
N HIS A 155 -10.03 -16.42 -2.72
CA HIS A 155 -10.97 -15.71 -1.85
C HIS A 155 -10.49 -15.69 -0.40
N GLU A 156 -10.08 -16.84 0.14
CA GLU A 156 -9.56 -16.94 1.52
C GLU A 156 -8.30 -16.09 1.71
N PHE A 157 -7.38 -16.10 0.75
CA PHE A 157 -6.19 -15.25 0.78
C PHE A 157 -6.54 -13.77 0.76
N PHE A 158 -7.49 -13.36 -0.10
CA PHE A 158 -7.92 -11.96 -0.18
C PHE A 158 -8.63 -11.50 1.09
N ASP A 159 -9.44 -12.37 1.72
CA ASP A 159 -10.06 -12.08 3.01
C ASP A 159 -9.00 -11.88 4.10
N ALA A 160 -7.99 -12.75 4.16
CA ALA A 160 -6.88 -12.60 5.10
C ALA A 160 -6.06 -11.33 4.84
N MET A 161 -5.83 -10.97 3.58
CA MET A 161 -5.19 -9.71 3.20
C MET A 161 -6.04 -8.49 3.62
N CYS A 162 -7.37 -8.54 3.43
CA CYS A 162 -8.27 -7.48 3.90
C CYS A 162 -8.18 -7.29 5.42
N GLU A 163 -8.20 -8.37 6.20
CA GLU A 163 -8.05 -8.30 7.65
C GLU A 163 -6.71 -7.68 8.07
N TYR A 164 -5.63 -8.05 7.37
CA TYR A 164 -4.32 -7.47 7.59
C TYR A 164 -4.29 -5.96 7.27
N LYS A 165 -4.84 -5.56 6.12
CA LYS A 165 -4.93 -4.15 5.70
C LYS A 165 -5.79 -3.31 6.66
N LEU A 166 -6.87 -3.85 7.18
CA LEU A 166 -7.68 -3.17 8.20
C LEU A 166 -6.86 -2.86 9.46
N LYS A 167 -6.01 -3.79 9.91
CA LYS A 167 -5.09 -3.51 11.03
C LYS A 167 -4.08 -2.42 10.70
N CYS A 168 -3.56 -2.38 9.46
CA CYS A 168 -2.69 -1.29 9.00
C CYS A 168 -3.42 0.06 9.04
N ILE A 169 -4.67 0.09 8.57
CA ILE A 169 -5.54 1.28 8.59
C ILE A 169 -5.77 1.76 10.03
N ASP A 170 -6.11 0.85 10.94
CA ASP A 170 -6.31 1.19 12.37
C ASP A 170 -5.06 1.81 12.99
N LEU A 171 -3.88 1.26 12.69
CA LEU A 171 -2.60 1.80 13.15
C LEU A 171 -2.29 3.17 12.52
N ALA A 172 -2.59 3.35 11.24
CA ALA A 172 -2.45 4.65 10.57
C ALA A 172 -3.35 5.71 11.21
N TYR A 173 -4.62 5.39 11.47
CA TYR A 173 -5.53 6.31 12.17
C TYR A 173 -5.07 6.61 13.60
N LYS A 174 -4.56 5.61 14.31
CA LYS A 174 -4.10 5.78 15.70
C LYS A 174 -2.90 6.73 15.80
N TYR A 175 -1.92 6.60 14.92
CA TYR A 175 -0.62 7.24 15.08
C TYR A 175 -0.36 8.39 14.09
N LEU A 176 -0.81 8.29 12.85
CA LEU A 176 -0.63 9.34 11.84
C LEU A 176 -1.83 10.28 11.76
N LYS A 177 -3.06 9.77 11.95
CA LYS A 177 -4.33 10.49 11.78
C LYS A 177 -4.44 11.16 10.41
N PRO A 178 -4.35 10.40 9.32
CA PRO A 178 -4.34 10.95 7.98
C PRO A 178 -5.72 11.52 7.60
N ASP A 179 -5.74 12.51 6.71
CA ASP A 179 -6.95 13.01 6.07
C ASP A 179 -7.48 12.01 5.02
N VAL A 180 -6.56 11.24 4.40
CA VAL A 180 -6.84 10.30 3.31
C VAL A 180 -6.03 9.02 3.51
N ILE A 181 -6.64 7.88 3.20
CA ILE A 181 -5.92 6.60 3.05
C ILE A 181 -5.99 6.19 1.59
N GLN A 182 -4.82 5.91 1.02
CA GLN A 182 -4.68 5.35 -0.31
C GLN A 182 -4.25 3.89 -0.18
N ASN A 183 -5.11 2.98 -0.62
CA ASN A 183 -4.75 1.58 -0.80
C ASN A 183 -4.34 1.40 -2.26
N TYR A 184 -3.06 1.08 -2.48
CA TYR A 184 -2.50 1.01 -3.82
C TYR A 184 -2.63 -0.40 -4.39
N GLU A 185 -3.41 -0.50 -5.47
CA GLU A 185 -3.47 -1.68 -6.33
C GLU A 185 -2.88 -1.30 -7.68
N GLY A 186 -1.75 -1.86 -8.04
CA GLY A 186 -0.93 -1.47 -9.19
C GLY A 186 -1.53 -1.64 -10.57
N THR A 187 -2.81 -2.04 -10.70
CA THR A 187 -3.46 -2.22 -12.00
C THR A 187 -4.92 -1.84 -11.99
N ASN A 188 -5.33 -1.04 -12.97
CA ASN A 188 -6.74 -0.67 -13.23
C ASN A 188 -7.63 -1.86 -13.65
N PHE A 189 -7.10 -3.07 -13.73
CA PHE A 189 -7.85 -4.28 -14.11
C PHE A 189 -8.79 -4.80 -13.01
N ILE A 190 -8.74 -4.23 -11.81
CA ILE A 190 -9.26 -4.85 -10.59
C ILE A 190 -10.55 -4.20 -10.09
N GLU A 191 -11.09 -3.16 -10.73
CA GLU A 191 -12.40 -2.60 -10.31
C GLU A 191 -13.49 -3.68 -10.21
N ASP A 192 -13.45 -4.69 -11.06
CA ASP A 192 -14.43 -5.77 -11.04
C ASP A 192 -14.13 -6.84 -9.96
N ILE A 193 -12.87 -7.07 -9.63
CA ILE A 193 -12.46 -7.98 -8.55
C ILE A 193 -12.77 -7.36 -7.17
N PHE A 194 -12.54 -6.06 -7.00
CA PHE A 194 -12.93 -5.33 -5.78
C PHE A 194 -14.43 -5.33 -5.52
N LYS A 195 -15.26 -5.26 -6.57
CA LYS A 195 -16.72 -5.38 -6.44
C LYS A 195 -17.17 -6.74 -5.90
N ILE A 196 -16.35 -7.76 -6.07
CA ILE A 196 -16.64 -9.12 -5.58
C ILE A 196 -16.33 -9.22 -4.07
N ASN A 197 -15.24 -8.64 -3.59
CA ASN A 197 -14.69 -8.88 -2.26
C ASN A 197 -15.10 -7.89 -1.17
N CYS A 198 -15.43 -6.63 -1.50
CA CYS A 198 -15.75 -5.62 -0.48
C CYS A 198 -17.24 -5.49 -0.15
N LYS A 199 -18.11 -6.38 -0.61
CA LYS A 199 -19.57 -6.32 -0.39
C LYS A 199 -20.02 -6.51 1.08
N GLY A 200 -19.13 -6.71 2.03
CA GLY A 200 -19.44 -6.98 3.43
C GLY A 200 -18.85 -6.01 4.46
N VAL A 201 -17.87 -5.22 4.11
CA VAL A 201 -17.20 -4.34 5.08
C VAL A 201 -17.90 -3.00 5.13
N LYS A 202 -18.77 -2.81 6.12
CA LYS A 202 -19.22 -1.47 6.52
C LYS A 202 -18.16 -0.89 7.46
N PRO A 203 -17.66 0.34 7.23
CA PRO A 203 -16.86 1.02 8.23
C PRO A 203 -17.72 1.22 9.49
N ASN A 204 -17.17 0.87 10.65
CA ASN A 204 -17.74 1.17 11.95
C ASN A 204 -17.70 2.67 12.24
#